data_f6589d4db82fd47145c7c9e51acc1e75
#
_entry.id   f6589d4db82fd47145c7c9e51acc1e75
#
_cell.length_a   1.000
_cell.length_b   1.000
_cell.length_c   1.000
_cell.angle_alpha   90.00
_cell.angle_beta   90.00
_cell.angle_gamma   90.00
#
_symmetry.space_group_name_H-M   'P 1'
#
loop_
_entity.id
_entity.type
_entity.pdbx_description
1 polymer ?
#
loop_
_entity_poly.entity_id
_entity_poly.type
_entity_poly.pdbx_seq_one_letter_code
_entity_poly.pdbx_strand_id
1 'polypeptide(L)'
;MAVRTLSPRYIVFPFVALLALSPAQAEEADACEQLPKPSVTIKHLDEEISFNTRYSYRQLTSMSGEKLRPGSRVLGLTRTNGIAQFALNMPAIQDATERYECASPQITLTLGFKQMTVYVGREFPVGTCAYKEILEHEMRHVKTYQAHIAKVEQAVKEDISRRFMTGDVWRGLAGVGFARVNKELEERWLPYVNREMLKVESAQALIDTSEEYARLSEACGGEVKKLAK
;
A
#
# COMPACT_ATOMS: atom_id res chain seq x y z
N MET A 1 -81.58 41.49 -68.66
CA MET A 1 -80.55 41.88 -67.70
C MET A 1 -79.87 40.61 -67.20
N ALA A 2 -78.68 40.31 -67.70
CA ALA A 2 -77.94 39.09 -67.33
C ALA A 2 -76.77 39.47 -66.44
N VAL A 3 -76.73 38.99 -65.20
CA VAL A 3 -75.68 39.19 -64.30
C VAL A 3 -74.71 38.01 -64.41
N ARG A 4 -73.49 38.29 -64.84
CA ARG A 4 -72.36 37.31 -64.89
C ARG A 4 -71.66 37.27 -63.54
N THR A 5 -71.72 36.10 -62.89
CA THR A 5 -70.94 35.82 -61.69
C THR A 5 -69.50 35.35 -62.08
N LEU A 6 -68.51 36.06 -61.63
CA LEU A 6 -67.12 35.70 -61.74
C LEU A 6 -66.66 34.84 -60.54
N SER A 7 -66.20 33.61 -60.85
CA SER A 7 -65.60 32.71 -59.86
C SER A 7 -64.12 33.08 -59.58
N PRO A 8 -63.66 33.14 -58.33
CA PRO A 8 -62.24 33.32 -58.03
C PRO A 8 -61.44 32.01 -58.20
N ARG A 9 -60.42 32.07 -58.99
CA ARG A 9 -59.44 31.00 -59.14
C ARG A 9 -58.44 31.07 -57.92
N TYR A 10 -58.43 30.07 -57.08
CA TYR A 10 -57.47 29.90 -56.06
C TYR A 10 -56.15 29.32 -56.67
N ILE A 11 -55.08 30.09 -56.60
CA ILE A 11 -53.73 29.64 -56.93
C ILE A 11 -53.15 28.96 -55.70
N VAL A 12 -52.94 27.63 -55.74
CA VAL A 12 -52.28 26.86 -54.72
C VAL A 12 -50.78 26.93 -55.00
N PHE A 13 -50.06 27.62 -54.15
CA PHE A 13 -48.58 27.58 -54.17
C PHE A 13 -48.12 26.34 -53.38
N PRO A 14 -47.26 25.47 -53.94
CA PRO A 14 -46.65 24.40 -53.20
C PRO A 14 -45.62 24.98 -52.20
N PHE A 15 -45.85 24.77 -50.92
CA PHE A 15 -44.92 25.08 -49.85
C PHE A 15 -43.83 24.00 -49.86
N VAL A 16 -42.67 24.33 -50.44
CA VAL A 16 -41.46 23.46 -50.35
C VAL A 16 -40.84 23.68 -48.99
N ALA A 17 -41.11 22.72 -48.06
CA ALA A 17 -40.41 22.69 -46.77
C ALA A 17 -38.94 22.31 -46.99
N LEU A 18 -38.02 23.27 -46.90
CA LEU A 18 -36.63 23.02 -46.76
C LEU A 18 -36.38 22.41 -45.37
N LEU A 19 -36.16 21.11 -45.35
CA LEU A 19 -35.59 20.43 -44.20
C LEU A 19 -34.10 20.89 -44.02
N ALA A 20 -33.87 21.84 -43.15
CA ALA A 20 -32.53 22.18 -42.68
C ALA A 20 -31.95 20.98 -41.94
N LEU A 21 -31.10 20.21 -42.60
CA LEU A 21 -30.19 19.24 -41.95
C LEU A 21 -29.21 20.05 -41.10
N SER A 22 -29.47 20.12 -39.78
CA SER A 22 -28.48 20.56 -38.80
C SER A 22 -27.28 19.61 -38.89
N PRO A 23 -26.04 20.10 -39.12
CA PRO A 23 -24.89 19.23 -38.97
C PRO A 23 -24.87 18.76 -37.53
N ALA A 24 -24.92 17.46 -37.31
CA ALA A 24 -24.59 16.85 -36.04
C ALA A 24 -23.14 17.24 -35.78
N GLN A 25 -22.90 18.15 -34.83
CA GLN A 25 -21.57 18.39 -34.29
C GLN A 25 -21.17 17.06 -33.60
N ALA A 26 -20.30 16.31 -34.28
CA ALA A 26 -19.57 15.23 -33.63
C ALA A 26 -18.77 15.91 -32.51
N GLU A 27 -19.19 15.68 -31.25
CA GLU A 27 -18.44 16.07 -30.06
C GLU A 27 -17.08 15.35 -30.19
N GLU A 28 -16.01 16.12 -30.47
CA GLU A 28 -14.66 15.57 -30.53
C GLU A 28 -14.41 14.90 -29.19
N ALA A 29 -14.30 13.57 -29.19
CA ALA A 29 -14.04 12.81 -27.98
C ALA A 29 -12.78 13.37 -27.30
N ASP A 30 -12.90 13.77 -26.05
CA ASP A 30 -11.78 14.32 -25.28
C ASP A 30 -10.61 13.31 -25.31
N ALA A 31 -9.48 13.70 -25.91
CA ALA A 31 -8.30 12.84 -26.01
C ALA A 31 -7.86 12.28 -24.65
N CYS A 32 -8.16 13.00 -23.56
CA CYS A 32 -7.89 12.55 -22.20
C CYS A 32 -8.65 11.27 -21.81
N GLU A 33 -9.78 10.97 -22.44
CA GLU A 33 -10.57 9.74 -22.20
C GLU A 33 -9.85 8.47 -22.70
N GLN A 34 -8.84 8.63 -23.55
CA GLN A 34 -7.99 7.52 -24.02
C GLN A 34 -7.00 7.06 -22.94
N LEU A 35 -6.76 7.87 -21.93
CA LEU A 35 -5.89 7.50 -20.81
C LEU A 35 -6.57 6.43 -19.93
N PRO A 36 -5.78 5.50 -19.37
CA PRO A 36 -6.32 4.59 -18.36
C PRO A 36 -6.86 5.37 -17.17
N LYS A 37 -7.85 4.87 -16.47
CA LYS A 37 -8.30 5.51 -15.23
C LYS A 37 -7.20 5.48 -14.18
N PRO A 38 -7.10 6.51 -13.31
CA PRO A 38 -6.17 6.50 -12.19
C PRO A 38 -6.29 5.22 -11.35
N SER A 39 -5.16 4.66 -10.94
CA SER A 39 -5.15 3.40 -10.20
C SER A 39 -4.16 3.41 -9.04
N VAL A 40 -4.48 2.63 -8.01
CA VAL A 40 -3.62 2.36 -6.85
C VAL A 40 -3.52 0.85 -6.66
N THR A 41 -2.31 0.33 -6.75
CA THR A 41 -1.99 -1.09 -6.55
C THR A 41 -1.11 -1.23 -5.32
N ILE A 42 -1.49 -2.14 -4.41
CA ILE A 42 -0.63 -2.55 -3.29
C ILE A 42 0.04 -3.87 -3.68
N LYS A 43 1.37 -3.92 -3.50
CA LYS A 43 2.18 -5.13 -3.66
C LYS A 43 2.73 -5.53 -2.29
N HIS A 44 2.30 -6.68 -1.82
CA HIS A 44 2.86 -7.31 -0.63
C HIS A 44 4.25 -7.89 -0.94
N LEU A 45 5.16 -7.76 0.02
CA LEU A 45 6.45 -8.45 -0.03
C LEU A 45 6.29 -9.80 0.68
N ASP A 46 6.21 -10.87 -0.11
CA ASP A 46 6.26 -12.23 0.40
C ASP A 46 7.72 -12.63 0.63
N GLU A 47 8.08 -12.94 1.86
CA GLU A 47 9.44 -13.36 2.18
C GLU A 47 9.48 -14.62 3.03
N GLU A 48 10.43 -15.48 2.69
CA GLU A 48 10.72 -16.66 3.49
C GLU A 48 11.27 -16.27 4.86
N ILE A 49 10.76 -16.97 5.88
CA ILE A 49 11.27 -16.87 7.23
C ILE A 49 12.51 -17.76 7.33
N SER A 50 13.63 -17.16 7.69
CA SER A 50 14.87 -17.89 7.92
C SER A 50 15.08 -18.17 9.42
N PHE A 51 15.77 -19.28 9.74
CA PHE A 51 16.07 -19.69 11.10
C PHE A 51 17.58 -19.72 11.32
N ASN A 52 18.05 -19.21 12.46
CA ASN A 52 19.46 -19.13 12.76
C ASN A 52 19.76 -19.47 14.23
N THR A 53 20.58 -20.50 14.44
CA THR A 53 20.96 -21.00 15.77
C THR A 53 22.47 -20.84 16.06
N ARG A 54 23.17 -19.99 15.29
CA ARG A 54 24.65 -19.86 15.40
C ARG A 54 25.11 -18.93 16.52
N TYR A 55 24.23 -18.01 16.94
CA TYR A 55 24.58 -17.00 17.95
C TYR A 55 24.26 -17.48 19.35
N SER A 56 25.13 -17.12 20.32
CA SER A 56 24.82 -17.33 21.74
C SER A 56 23.75 -16.33 22.21
N TYR A 57 23.04 -16.67 23.28
CA TYR A 57 22.08 -15.74 23.89
C TYR A 57 22.73 -14.39 24.27
N ARG A 58 24.03 -14.38 24.64
CA ARG A 58 24.77 -13.14 24.93
C ARG A 58 24.95 -12.28 23.68
N GLN A 59 25.26 -12.91 22.54
CA GLN A 59 25.32 -12.21 21.26
C GLN A 59 23.95 -11.72 20.81
N LEU A 60 22.88 -12.52 21.00
CA LEU A 60 21.51 -12.08 20.71
C LEU A 60 21.12 -10.90 21.60
N THR A 61 21.46 -10.92 22.88
CA THR A 61 21.27 -9.78 23.80
C THR A 61 21.96 -8.51 23.29
N SER A 62 23.18 -8.64 22.76
CA SER A 62 23.87 -7.49 22.16
C SER A 62 23.26 -7.03 20.84
N MET A 63 22.67 -7.95 20.08
CA MET A 63 22.04 -7.66 18.79
C MET A 63 20.64 -7.05 18.91
N SER A 64 19.94 -7.22 20.03
CA SER A 64 18.55 -6.73 20.19
C SER A 64 18.46 -5.21 20.11
N GLY A 65 19.54 -4.49 20.42
CA GLY A 65 19.59 -3.03 20.34
C GLY A 65 18.70 -2.30 21.33
N GLU A 66 17.91 -3.03 22.12
CA GLU A 66 16.99 -2.48 23.09
C GLU A 66 17.69 -2.12 24.40
N LYS A 67 17.14 -1.12 25.11
CA LYS A 67 17.50 -0.86 26.48
C LYS A 67 16.87 -1.92 27.38
N LEU A 68 17.49 -3.09 27.41
CA LEU A 68 17.06 -4.19 28.28
C LEU A 68 17.19 -3.79 29.75
N ARG A 69 16.29 -4.33 30.59
CA ARG A 69 16.44 -4.20 32.04
C ARG A 69 17.78 -4.86 32.47
N PRO A 70 18.50 -4.30 33.43
CA PRO A 70 19.70 -4.93 33.97
C PRO A 70 19.47 -6.41 34.30
N GLY A 71 20.30 -7.30 33.77
CA GLY A 71 20.18 -8.74 33.97
C GLY A 71 19.22 -9.48 33.03
N SER A 72 18.49 -8.78 32.14
CA SER A 72 17.68 -9.43 31.10
C SER A 72 18.57 -10.14 30.07
N ARG A 73 18.07 -11.25 29.54
CA ARG A 73 18.75 -12.09 28.55
C ARG A 73 17.83 -12.35 27.38
N VAL A 74 18.30 -12.12 26.17
CA VAL A 74 17.57 -12.42 24.92
C VAL A 74 17.94 -13.83 24.50
N LEU A 75 17.03 -14.78 24.67
CA LEU A 75 17.24 -16.20 24.37
C LEU A 75 16.94 -16.54 22.92
N GLY A 76 15.98 -15.83 22.34
CA GLY A 76 15.64 -15.79 20.94
C GLY A 76 15.55 -14.35 20.45
N LEU A 77 15.45 -14.13 19.17
CA LEU A 77 15.30 -12.79 18.59
C LEU A 77 14.70 -12.89 17.20
N THR A 78 13.61 -12.20 16.95
CA THR A 78 13.06 -12.04 15.60
C THR A 78 13.48 -10.68 15.05
N ARG A 79 14.15 -10.68 13.89
CA ARG A 79 14.59 -9.46 13.22
C ARG A 79 14.04 -9.40 11.81
N THR A 80 13.64 -8.20 11.43
CA THR A 80 13.17 -7.91 10.06
C THR A 80 13.39 -6.44 9.74
N ASN A 81 13.27 -6.07 8.46
CA ASN A 81 13.32 -4.70 8.00
C ASN A 81 11.99 -4.35 7.33
N GLY A 82 11.31 -3.33 7.82
CA GLY A 82 10.14 -2.76 7.18
C GLY A 82 10.53 -2.03 5.89
N ILE A 83 9.81 -2.29 4.82
CA ILE A 83 9.97 -1.60 3.53
C ILE A 83 8.64 -1.01 3.12
N ALA A 84 8.66 0.26 2.72
CA ALA A 84 7.58 0.91 2.00
C ALA A 84 8.19 1.73 0.86
N GLN A 85 7.71 1.52 -0.36
CA GLN A 85 8.22 2.20 -1.54
C GLN A 85 7.10 2.48 -2.53
N PHE A 86 7.01 3.71 -3.02
CA PHE A 86 6.14 4.08 -4.11
C PHE A 86 6.85 3.99 -5.46
N ALA A 87 6.10 3.52 -6.47
CA ALA A 87 6.43 3.69 -7.88
C ALA A 87 5.25 4.41 -8.55
N LEU A 88 5.55 5.45 -9.31
CA LEU A 88 4.59 6.23 -10.08
C LEU A 88 4.86 6.05 -11.57
N ASN A 89 3.87 5.55 -12.30
CA ASN A 89 3.78 5.66 -13.75
C ASN A 89 2.62 6.60 -14.06
N MET A 90 2.84 7.59 -14.92
CA MET A 90 1.86 8.63 -15.20
C MET A 90 1.79 8.96 -16.68
N PRO A 91 1.11 8.08 -17.50
CA PRO A 91 0.89 8.39 -18.91
C PRO A 91 0.13 9.70 -19.04
N ALA A 92 0.55 10.52 -20.02
CA ALA A 92 0.02 11.85 -20.28
C ALA A 92 -0.23 12.08 -21.76
N ILE A 93 -1.22 12.92 -22.07
CA ILE A 93 -1.51 13.45 -23.39
C ILE A 93 -1.49 14.97 -23.29
N GLN A 94 -0.71 15.60 -24.16
CA GLN A 94 -0.63 17.06 -24.25
C GLN A 94 -1.63 17.60 -25.28
N ASP A 95 -2.09 18.82 -25.05
CA ASP A 95 -2.90 19.54 -26.04
C ASP A 95 -2.05 19.97 -27.28
N ALA A 96 -2.71 20.39 -28.34
CA ALA A 96 -2.04 20.81 -29.57
C ALA A 96 -1.08 22.02 -29.40
N THR A 97 -1.20 22.73 -28.29
CA THR A 97 -0.30 23.87 -27.96
C THR A 97 0.87 23.48 -27.07
N GLU A 98 0.92 22.21 -26.62
CA GLU A 98 1.91 21.67 -25.67
C GLU A 98 2.00 22.44 -24.34
N ARG A 99 0.99 23.25 -24.02
CA ARG A 99 0.95 24.03 -22.77
C ARG A 99 0.19 23.34 -21.64
N TYR A 100 -0.76 22.48 -21.99
CA TYR A 100 -1.57 21.74 -21.04
C TYR A 100 -1.47 20.24 -21.30
N GLU A 101 -1.65 19.47 -20.26
CA GLU A 101 -1.69 18.01 -20.32
C GLU A 101 -2.83 17.47 -19.48
N CYS A 102 -3.32 16.32 -19.88
CA CYS A 102 -4.03 15.40 -18.99
C CYS A 102 -3.15 14.19 -18.71
N ALA A 103 -3.14 13.73 -17.49
CA ALA A 103 -2.28 12.64 -17.06
C ALA A 103 -2.99 11.73 -16.07
N SER A 104 -2.68 10.44 -16.12
CA SER A 104 -3.35 9.44 -15.28
C SER A 104 -2.36 8.77 -14.33
N PRO A 105 -2.41 9.05 -13.02
CA PRO A 105 -1.50 8.44 -12.07
C PRO A 105 -1.80 6.94 -11.90
N GLN A 106 -0.81 6.10 -12.16
CA GLN A 106 -0.77 4.67 -11.91
C GLN A 106 0.20 4.44 -10.76
N ILE A 107 -0.31 4.37 -9.55
CA ILE A 107 0.50 4.31 -8.32
C ILE A 107 0.63 2.86 -7.89
N THR A 108 1.87 2.42 -7.63
CA THR A 108 2.14 1.14 -6.98
C THR A 108 2.85 1.40 -5.66
N LEU A 109 2.29 0.93 -4.55
CA LEU A 109 2.95 0.88 -3.25
C LEU A 109 3.38 -0.55 -2.99
N THR A 110 4.69 -0.76 -2.83
CA THR A 110 5.25 -2.02 -2.35
C THR A 110 5.56 -1.88 -0.86
N LEU A 111 5.02 -2.77 -0.02
CA LEU A 111 5.28 -2.74 1.42
C LEU A 111 5.34 -4.15 2.02
N GLY A 112 6.02 -4.29 3.14
CA GLY A 112 6.19 -5.56 3.84
C GLY A 112 7.37 -5.55 4.81
N PHE A 113 7.63 -6.70 5.40
CA PHE A 113 8.77 -6.91 6.30
C PHE A 113 9.78 -7.83 5.64
N LYS A 114 10.91 -7.27 5.21
CA LYS A 114 11.95 -7.96 4.44
C LYS A 114 12.96 -8.66 5.35
N GLN A 115 13.49 -9.82 4.88
CA GLN A 115 14.55 -10.59 5.55
C GLN A 115 14.20 -10.96 6.99
N MET A 116 13.03 -11.57 7.17
CA MET A 116 12.61 -12.02 8.50
C MET A 116 13.46 -13.20 8.95
N THR A 117 14.23 -13.00 10.01
CA THR A 117 15.10 -14.04 10.58
C THR A 117 14.75 -14.29 12.04
N VAL A 118 14.47 -15.53 12.36
CA VAL A 118 14.21 -16.02 13.71
C VAL A 118 15.49 -16.65 14.25
N TYR A 119 16.02 -16.08 15.32
CA TYR A 119 17.18 -16.58 16.03
C TYR A 119 16.75 -17.32 17.27
N VAL A 120 17.43 -18.44 17.58
CA VAL A 120 17.38 -19.12 18.87
C VAL A 120 18.81 -19.32 19.35
N GLY A 121 19.09 -19.00 20.60
CA GLY A 121 20.43 -19.11 21.17
C GLY A 121 21.01 -20.51 21.01
N ARG A 122 22.29 -20.61 20.59
CA ARG A 122 22.98 -21.90 20.35
C ARG A 122 23.07 -22.80 21.58
N GLU A 123 22.85 -22.23 22.75
CA GLU A 123 22.77 -22.97 24.02
C GLU A 123 21.53 -23.87 24.10
N PHE A 124 20.55 -23.66 23.20
CA PHE A 124 19.31 -24.40 23.11
C PHE A 124 19.29 -25.23 21.82
N PRO A 125 19.83 -26.48 21.83
CA PRO A 125 19.94 -27.30 20.61
C PRO A 125 18.58 -27.59 19.98
N VAL A 126 18.54 -27.62 18.64
CA VAL A 126 17.33 -27.95 17.86
C VAL A 126 16.75 -29.29 18.34
N GLY A 127 15.44 -29.34 18.51
CA GLY A 127 14.69 -30.53 18.95
C GLY A 127 14.54 -30.65 20.48
N THR A 128 15.29 -29.86 21.28
CA THR A 128 15.11 -29.84 22.75
C THR A 128 13.81 -29.13 23.13
N CYS A 129 13.36 -29.37 24.35
CA CYS A 129 12.21 -28.68 24.92
C CYS A 129 12.47 -27.16 24.99
N ALA A 130 13.61 -26.74 25.50
CA ALA A 130 14.00 -25.34 25.58
C ALA A 130 14.00 -24.64 24.21
N TYR A 131 14.53 -25.29 23.16
CA TYR A 131 14.48 -24.77 21.81
C TYR A 131 13.04 -24.51 21.34
N LYS A 132 12.14 -25.48 21.56
CA LYS A 132 10.75 -25.38 21.10
C LYS A 132 10.01 -24.23 21.78
N GLU A 133 10.18 -24.05 23.08
CA GLU A 133 9.56 -22.97 23.85
C GLU A 133 10.03 -21.59 23.38
N ILE A 134 11.34 -21.42 23.15
CA ILE A 134 11.90 -20.16 22.65
C ILE A 134 11.45 -19.93 21.21
N LEU A 135 11.49 -20.93 20.34
CA LEU A 135 11.03 -20.82 18.96
C LEU A 135 9.55 -20.43 18.89
N GLU A 136 8.70 -21.03 19.73
CA GLU A 136 7.27 -20.70 19.77
C GLU A 136 7.05 -19.25 20.20
N HIS A 137 7.83 -18.76 21.14
CA HIS A 137 7.83 -17.34 21.52
C HIS A 137 8.18 -16.46 20.34
N GLU A 138 9.28 -16.73 19.64
CA GLU A 138 9.71 -15.95 18.47
C GLU A 138 8.71 -16.03 17.31
N MET A 139 8.06 -17.16 17.11
CA MET A 139 7.03 -17.30 16.09
C MET A 139 5.78 -16.46 16.39
N ARG A 140 5.53 -16.05 17.65
CA ARG A 140 4.47 -15.07 17.94
C ARG A 140 4.84 -13.69 17.42
N HIS A 141 6.12 -13.28 17.50
CA HIS A 141 6.61 -12.06 16.88
C HIS A 141 6.40 -12.08 15.37
N VAL A 142 6.77 -13.18 14.70
CA VAL A 142 6.54 -13.37 13.25
C VAL A 142 5.07 -13.18 12.91
N LYS A 143 4.16 -13.87 13.58
CA LYS A 143 2.71 -13.77 13.34
C LYS A 143 2.19 -12.34 13.57
N THR A 144 2.75 -11.62 14.53
CA THR A 144 2.39 -10.24 14.83
C THR A 144 2.81 -9.31 13.70
N TYR A 145 4.02 -9.47 13.12
CA TYR A 145 4.43 -8.75 11.92
C TYR A 145 3.48 -9.02 10.75
N GLN A 146 3.17 -10.28 10.47
CA GLN A 146 2.28 -10.68 9.39
C GLN A 146 0.86 -10.14 9.55
N ALA A 147 0.29 -10.23 10.74
CA ALA A 147 -1.04 -9.70 11.03
C ALA A 147 -1.10 -8.17 10.97
N HIS A 148 -0.01 -7.51 11.36
CA HIS A 148 0.07 -6.06 11.33
C HIS A 148 0.14 -5.53 9.91
N ILE A 149 1.00 -6.12 9.05
CA ILE A 149 1.13 -5.64 7.67
C ILE A 149 -0.17 -5.77 6.88
N ALA A 150 -0.93 -6.83 7.09
CA ALA A 150 -2.24 -7.00 6.46
C ALA A 150 -3.23 -5.88 6.83
N LYS A 151 -3.21 -5.41 8.10
CA LYS A 151 -4.02 -4.26 8.54
C LYS A 151 -3.54 -2.95 7.92
N VAL A 152 -2.22 -2.75 7.85
CA VAL A 152 -1.62 -1.56 7.24
C VAL A 152 -1.97 -1.49 5.76
N GLU A 153 -1.86 -2.59 5.03
CA GLU A 153 -2.22 -2.68 3.61
C GLU A 153 -3.65 -2.23 3.36
N GLN A 154 -4.59 -2.74 4.14
CA GLN A 154 -6.00 -2.38 4.01
C GLN A 154 -6.22 -0.89 4.26
N ALA A 155 -5.75 -0.36 5.40
CA ALA A 155 -5.95 1.03 5.78
C ALA A 155 -5.30 2.01 4.78
N VAL A 156 -4.06 1.74 4.39
CA VAL A 156 -3.31 2.56 3.44
C VAL A 156 -3.94 2.53 2.05
N LYS A 157 -4.40 1.34 1.59
CA LYS A 157 -5.10 1.21 0.31
C LYS A 157 -6.36 2.07 0.28
N GLU A 158 -7.17 2.02 1.31
CA GLU A 158 -8.39 2.83 1.41
C GLU A 158 -8.09 4.32 1.35
N ASP A 159 -7.11 4.81 2.12
CA ASP A 159 -6.77 6.22 2.19
C ASP A 159 -6.16 6.75 0.89
N ILE A 160 -5.21 6.02 0.29
CA ILE A 160 -4.57 6.43 -0.97
C ILE A 160 -5.59 6.36 -2.13
N SER A 161 -6.42 5.32 -2.16
CA SER A 161 -7.45 5.17 -3.19
C SER A 161 -8.45 6.33 -3.14
N ARG A 162 -8.88 6.74 -1.96
CA ARG A 162 -9.77 7.90 -1.77
C ARG A 162 -9.17 9.19 -2.32
N ARG A 163 -7.85 9.32 -2.28
CA ARG A 163 -7.14 10.51 -2.79
C ARG A 163 -6.90 10.48 -4.29
N PHE A 164 -6.54 9.31 -4.86
CA PHE A 164 -6.04 9.23 -6.24
C PHE A 164 -6.99 8.52 -7.21
N MET A 165 -7.94 7.71 -6.73
CA MET A 165 -8.89 7.00 -7.58
C MET A 165 -10.24 7.75 -7.66
N THR A 166 -10.19 9.04 -8.00
CA THR A 166 -11.39 9.89 -8.14
C THR A 166 -12.17 9.63 -9.42
N GLY A 167 -11.61 8.82 -10.33
CA GLY A 167 -12.20 8.54 -11.65
C GLY A 167 -11.72 9.49 -12.74
N ASP A 168 -11.27 10.69 -12.39
CA ASP A 168 -10.83 11.72 -13.32
C ASP A 168 -9.30 11.70 -13.46
N VAL A 169 -8.83 11.93 -14.70
CA VAL A 169 -7.42 12.18 -14.97
C VAL A 169 -7.01 13.56 -14.46
N TRP A 170 -5.75 13.69 -14.06
CA TRP A 170 -5.19 15.00 -13.72
C TRP A 170 -5.15 15.91 -14.95
N ARG A 171 -5.46 17.19 -14.77
CA ARG A 171 -5.40 18.22 -15.84
C ARG A 171 -4.66 19.43 -15.32
N GLY A 172 -3.70 19.92 -16.09
CA GLY A 172 -2.91 21.11 -15.73
C GLY A 172 -1.84 21.46 -16.75
N LEU A 173 -0.85 22.26 -16.31
CA LEU A 173 0.27 22.64 -17.16
C LEU A 173 1.13 21.44 -17.53
N ALA A 174 1.56 21.36 -18.79
CA ALA A 174 2.39 20.29 -19.30
C ALA A 174 3.69 20.11 -18.47
N GLY A 175 4.04 18.86 -18.15
CA GLY A 175 5.22 18.49 -17.36
C GLY A 175 5.11 18.71 -15.85
N VAL A 176 4.02 19.27 -15.35
CA VAL A 176 3.86 19.57 -13.91
C VAL A 176 3.23 18.41 -13.13
N GLY A 177 2.35 17.66 -13.77
CA GLY A 177 1.53 16.63 -13.12
C GLY A 177 2.37 15.57 -12.41
N PHE A 178 3.33 14.97 -13.09
CA PHE A 178 4.21 13.94 -12.52
C PHE A 178 4.97 14.45 -11.29
N ALA A 179 5.64 15.58 -11.41
CA ALA A 179 6.44 16.15 -10.31
C ALA A 179 5.58 16.43 -9.07
N ARG A 180 4.36 16.94 -9.27
CA ARG A 180 3.43 17.25 -8.19
C ARG A 180 2.93 15.98 -7.48
N VAL A 181 2.53 14.96 -8.23
CA VAL A 181 2.06 13.69 -7.65
C VAL A 181 3.21 12.97 -6.95
N ASN A 182 4.39 12.90 -7.58
CA ASN A 182 5.57 12.26 -6.99
C ASN A 182 5.96 12.94 -5.67
N LYS A 183 5.99 14.26 -5.63
CA LYS A 183 6.26 15.03 -4.41
C LYS A 183 5.25 14.72 -3.31
N GLU A 184 3.94 14.64 -3.63
CA GLU A 184 2.91 14.28 -2.66
C GLU A 184 3.11 12.86 -2.11
N LEU A 185 3.52 11.91 -2.98
CA LEU A 185 3.82 10.54 -2.55
C LEU A 185 5.02 10.48 -1.59
N GLU A 186 6.08 11.22 -1.88
CA GLU A 186 7.31 11.22 -1.07
C GLU A 186 7.16 11.99 0.25
N GLU A 187 6.56 13.17 0.22
CA GLU A 187 6.54 14.07 1.40
C GLU A 187 5.36 13.81 2.34
N ARG A 188 4.26 13.25 1.83
CA ARG A 188 3.05 13.03 2.63
C ARG A 188 2.77 11.54 2.84
N TRP A 189 2.70 10.77 1.77
CA TRP A 189 2.22 9.39 1.82
C TRP A 189 3.27 8.42 2.33
N LEU A 190 4.51 8.51 1.90
CA LEU A 190 5.58 7.64 2.39
C LEU A 190 5.81 7.78 3.90
N PRO A 191 5.88 8.99 4.49
CA PRO A 191 5.94 9.15 5.93
C PRO A 191 4.70 8.61 6.67
N TYR A 192 3.52 8.72 6.07
CA TYR A 192 2.29 8.14 6.62
C TYR A 192 2.38 6.62 6.69
N VAL A 193 2.72 5.96 5.58
CA VAL A 193 2.87 4.50 5.51
C VAL A 193 3.90 4.01 6.54
N ASN A 194 5.06 4.67 6.61
CA ASN A 194 6.11 4.31 7.56
C ASN A 194 5.64 4.42 9.02
N ARG A 195 4.86 5.44 9.37
CA ARG A 195 4.27 5.55 10.72
C ARG A 195 3.29 4.41 11.00
N GLU A 196 2.46 4.04 10.04
CA GLU A 196 1.52 2.93 10.21
C GLU A 196 2.28 1.60 10.39
N MET A 197 3.33 1.38 9.64
CA MET A 197 4.19 0.20 9.79
C MET A 197 4.88 0.14 11.16
N LEU A 198 5.39 1.26 11.67
CA LEU A 198 6.06 1.34 12.97
C LEU A 198 5.15 1.06 14.17
N LYS A 199 3.83 1.16 14.02
CA LYS A 199 2.88 0.78 15.09
C LYS A 199 2.97 -0.69 15.50
N VAL A 200 3.60 -1.53 14.69
CA VAL A 200 3.88 -2.93 15.05
C VAL A 200 4.67 -3.06 16.34
N GLU A 201 5.57 -2.13 16.64
CA GLU A 201 6.42 -2.16 17.84
C GLU A 201 5.61 -2.23 19.13
N SER A 202 4.48 -1.50 19.17
CA SER A 202 3.57 -1.58 20.33
C SER A 202 2.93 -2.96 20.48
N ALA A 203 2.61 -3.64 19.39
CA ALA A 203 2.07 -4.99 19.42
C ALA A 203 3.15 -6.03 19.77
N GLN A 204 4.37 -5.82 19.33
CA GLN A 204 5.54 -6.65 19.69
C GLN A 204 5.82 -6.58 21.20
N ALA A 205 5.79 -5.38 21.76
CA ALA A 205 6.03 -5.18 23.19
C ALA A 205 5.02 -5.91 24.11
N LEU A 206 3.82 -6.22 23.60
CA LEU A 206 2.83 -7.01 24.34
C LEU A 206 3.17 -8.50 24.43
N ILE A 207 4.12 -8.98 23.64
CA ILE A 207 4.63 -10.36 23.69
C ILE A 207 5.72 -10.47 24.74
N ASP A 208 6.59 -9.45 24.84
CA ASP A 208 7.78 -9.41 25.69
C ASP A 208 7.46 -8.90 27.10
N THR A 209 6.49 -9.56 27.77
CA THR A 209 6.11 -9.20 29.14
C THR A 209 6.99 -9.86 30.19
N SER A 210 7.00 -9.31 31.40
CA SER A 210 7.68 -9.90 32.56
C SER A 210 7.18 -11.31 32.87
N GLU A 211 5.88 -11.51 32.70
CA GLU A 211 5.19 -12.78 32.93
C GLU A 211 5.62 -13.84 31.91
N GLU A 212 5.76 -13.43 30.65
CA GLU A 212 6.22 -14.33 29.59
C GLU A 212 7.69 -14.73 29.79
N TYR A 213 8.56 -13.81 30.17
CA TYR A 213 9.94 -14.12 30.49
C TYR A 213 10.07 -15.04 31.71
N ALA A 214 9.22 -14.85 32.73
CA ALA A 214 9.14 -15.76 33.86
C ALA A 214 8.68 -17.16 33.45
N ARG A 215 7.65 -17.26 32.62
CA ARG A 215 7.15 -18.50 32.05
C ARG A 215 8.25 -19.26 31.29
N LEU A 216 8.93 -18.59 30.37
CA LEU A 216 10.01 -19.17 29.60
C LEU A 216 11.16 -19.65 30.50
N SER A 217 11.52 -18.87 31.50
CA SER A 217 12.59 -19.23 32.45
C SER A 217 12.32 -20.55 33.17
N GLU A 218 11.08 -20.80 33.58
CA GLU A 218 10.69 -22.03 34.30
C GLU A 218 10.28 -23.16 33.34
N ALA A 219 10.20 -22.92 32.05
CA ALA A 219 9.85 -23.93 31.07
C ALA A 219 10.82 -25.12 31.08
N CYS A 220 10.32 -26.28 30.67
CA CYS A 220 11.12 -27.52 30.58
C CYS A 220 11.75 -27.93 31.92
N GLY A 221 11.05 -27.70 33.03
CA GLY A 221 11.58 -27.98 34.37
C GLY A 221 12.76 -27.12 34.76
N GLY A 222 12.80 -25.87 34.26
CA GLY A 222 13.86 -24.90 34.52
C GLY A 222 15.14 -25.12 33.68
N GLU A 223 15.07 -25.92 32.62
CA GLU A 223 16.18 -26.16 31.72
C GLU A 223 16.63 -24.84 31.06
N VAL A 224 15.67 -24.00 30.59
CA VAL A 224 15.95 -22.71 29.98
C VAL A 224 16.82 -21.84 30.88
N LYS A 225 16.44 -21.72 32.14
CA LYS A 225 17.20 -20.95 33.16
C LYS A 225 18.58 -21.51 33.45
N LYS A 226 18.74 -22.85 33.43
CA LYS A 226 20.02 -23.52 33.66
C LYS A 226 21.00 -23.27 32.51
N LEU A 227 20.53 -23.32 31.27
CA LEU A 227 21.37 -23.13 30.06
C LEU A 227 21.70 -21.67 29.78
N ALA A 228 20.91 -20.73 30.25
CA ALA A 228 21.13 -19.29 30.11
C ALA A 228 22.03 -18.67 31.22
N LYS A 229 22.89 -19.42 31.87
CA LYS A 229 23.79 -18.94 32.94
C LYS A 229 25.05 -18.22 32.42
#